data_53fdd9c08dafa03da6dc603e053ea67b
#
_entry.id   53fdd9c08dafa03da6dc603e053ea67b
#
_cell.length_a   1.000
_cell.length_b   1.000
_cell.length_c   1.000
_cell.angle_alpha   90.00
_cell.angle_beta   90.00
_cell.angle_gamma   90.00
#
_symmetry.space_group_name_H-M   'P 1'
#
loop_
_entity.id
_entity.type
_entity.pdbx_description
1 polymer ?
#
loop_
_entity_poly.entity_id
_entity_poly.type
_entity_poly.pdbx_seq_one_letter_code
_entity_poly.pdbx_strand_id
1 'polypeptide(L)'
;MLAMRHCSSLVASRSAIARQFTSNAKYENILTEVRDKVAIITLHRPKALNALCSPLIEELNSAAQAFDADKNIGAIVITGSDKAFAAGADIKEMATKSFVEAYNSNMFANWGDITKISKPVIAAVNGYALGGGCELAMLCDLIIAGDSAKFGQPEITLGTIPGCGGTQRLIRAVGKSKAMEMILTGNMIDAHQAEKDGLVARVVPADHLLDEACKTANKIASFSQPVVKMAKEAVNAAYEQTLQEGLKFESRLFWSSFATKDQKEGMSAFVNKRKAEFTNE
;
A
#
# COMPACT_ATOMS: atom_id res chain seq x y z
N MET A 1 47.60 -24.79 43.52
CA MET A 1 47.76 -24.22 42.17
C MET A 1 46.39 -24.18 41.50
N LEU A 2 45.71 -23.04 41.56
CA LEU A 2 44.40 -22.82 40.93
C LEU A 2 44.63 -22.28 39.51
N ALA A 3 44.12 -22.97 38.53
CA ALA A 3 44.11 -22.50 37.15
C ALA A 3 42.80 -21.72 36.88
N MET A 4 42.90 -20.41 36.71
CA MET A 4 41.79 -19.53 36.26
C MET A 4 41.49 -19.80 34.79
N ARG A 5 40.27 -20.22 34.48
CA ARG A 5 39.74 -20.28 33.13
C ARG A 5 39.15 -18.91 32.77
N HIS A 6 39.75 -18.24 31.77
CA HIS A 6 39.19 -17.04 31.15
C HIS A 6 38.00 -17.44 30.28
N CYS A 7 36.86 -16.90 30.63
CA CYS A 7 35.66 -16.98 29.80
C CYS A 7 35.66 -15.75 28.85
N SER A 8 35.99 -15.94 27.58
CA SER A 8 35.91 -14.90 26.56
C SER A 8 34.48 -14.79 26.10
N SER A 9 33.84 -13.68 26.44
CA SER A 9 32.53 -13.31 25.92
C SER A 9 32.62 -12.89 24.45
N LEU A 10 32.07 -13.71 23.56
CA LEU A 10 31.81 -13.34 22.17
C LEU A 10 30.69 -12.31 22.13
N VAL A 11 31.03 -11.05 21.97
CA VAL A 11 30.12 -9.98 21.62
C VAL A 11 29.83 -10.13 20.13
N ALA A 12 28.65 -10.64 19.80
CA ALA A 12 28.14 -10.66 18.43
C ALA A 12 27.90 -9.21 17.96
N SER A 13 28.73 -8.74 17.03
CA SER A 13 28.53 -7.47 16.36
C SER A 13 27.27 -7.54 15.50
N ARG A 14 26.21 -6.84 15.92
CA ARG A 14 25.08 -6.52 15.05
C ARG A 14 25.59 -5.59 13.95
N SER A 15 25.76 -6.10 12.75
CA SER A 15 26.00 -5.27 11.58
C SER A 15 24.78 -4.39 11.35
N ALA A 16 24.88 -3.10 11.68
CA ALA A 16 23.95 -2.10 11.27
C ALA A 16 24.01 -2.01 9.74
N ILE A 17 22.99 -2.53 9.07
CA ILE A 17 22.79 -2.29 7.63
C ILE A 17 22.56 -0.79 7.50
N ALA A 18 23.55 -0.09 6.92
CA ALA A 18 23.49 1.34 6.68
C ALA A 18 22.27 1.64 5.78
N ARG A 19 21.29 2.37 6.33
CA ARG A 19 20.18 2.91 5.56
C ARG A 19 20.76 3.91 4.56
N GLN A 20 20.84 3.55 3.31
CA GLN A 20 21.14 4.50 2.25
C GLN A 20 19.87 5.32 1.99
N PHE A 21 19.72 6.42 2.72
CA PHE A 21 18.82 7.49 2.33
C PHE A 21 19.42 8.16 1.09
N THR A 22 18.99 7.78 -0.08
CA THR A 22 19.20 8.63 -1.26
C THR A 22 18.23 9.81 -1.12
N SER A 23 18.65 10.85 -0.42
CA SER A 23 17.97 12.14 -0.45
C SER A 23 18.22 12.75 -1.84
N ASN A 24 17.52 12.27 -2.84
CA ASN A 24 17.36 13.02 -4.06
C ASN A 24 16.32 14.10 -3.78
N ALA A 25 16.75 15.35 -3.81
CA ALA A 25 15.95 16.56 -3.66
C ALA A 25 14.91 16.77 -4.80
N LYS A 26 14.24 15.69 -5.20
CA LYS A 26 13.26 15.68 -6.28
C LYS A 26 11.84 15.94 -5.77
N TYR A 27 11.57 15.63 -4.51
CA TYR A 27 10.23 15.68 -3.90
C TYR A 27 10.25 16.49 -2.62
N GLU A 28 9.20 17.29 -2.37
CA GLU A 28 9.04 18.13 -1.18
C GLU A 28 8.08 17.52 -0.14
N ASN A 29 7.09 16.77 -0.63
CA ASN A 29 5.99 16.24 0.19
C ASN A 29 6.07 14.73 0.43
N ILE A 30 7.02 14.05 -0.19
CA ILE A 30 7.27 12.63 0.03
C ILE A 30 8.77 12.36 0.17
N LEU A 31 9.10 11.24 0.82
CA LEU A 31 10.45 10.67 0.81
C LEU A 31 10.41 9.34 0.08
N THR A 32 11.49 9.00 -0.62
CA THR A 32 11.62 7.72 -1.32
C THR A 32 12.89 7.01 -0.91
N GLU A 33 12.80 5.70 -0.69
CA GLU A 33 13.96 4.83 -0.51
C GLU A 33 13.72 3.48 -1.20
N VAL A 34 14.79 2.75 -1.44
CA VAL A 34 14.73 1.38 -1.96
C VAL A 34 15.43 0.45 -0.98
N ARG A 35 14.74 -0.64 -0.60
CA ARG A 35 15.29 -1.74 0.21
C ARG A 35 15.17 -3.03 -0.59
N ASP A 36 16.28 -3.58 -1.03
CA ASP A 36 16.33 -4.74 -1.93
C ASP A 36 15.53 -4.49 -3.22
N LYS A 37 14.42 -5.22 -3.41
CA LYS A 37 13.51 -5.07 -4.56
C LYS A 37 12.22 -4.31 -4.21
N VAL A 38 12.18 -3.61 -3.10
CA VAL A 38 11.02 -2.87 -2.59
C VAL A 38 11.27 -1.38 -2.64
N ALA A 39 10.43 -0.65 -3.33
CA ALA A 39 10.38 0.80 -3.25
C ALA A 39 9.48 1.23 -2.09
N ILE A 40 9.92 2.19 -1.30
CA ILE A 40 9.17 2.75 -0.18
C ILE A 40 8.93 4.22 -0.47
N ILE A 41 7.66 4.63 -0.40
CA ILE A 41 7.23 6.02 -0.51
C ILE A 41 6.66 6.43 0.84
N THR A 42 7.29 7.39 1.50
CA THR A 42 6.83 7.92 2.79
C THR A 42 6.20 9.28 2.58
N LEU A 43 4.92 9.42 2.92
CA LEU A 43 4.24 10.71 2.94
C LEU A 43 4.90 11.61 3.98
N HIS A 44 5.30 12.82 3.59
CA HIS A 44 6.15 13.68 4.42
C HIS A 44 5.67 15.13 4.50
N ARG A 45 4.50 15.33 5.11
CA ARG A 45 3.98 16.64 5.53
C ARG A 45 3.69 16.63 7.04
N PRO A 46 4.71 16.49 7.91
CA PRO A 46 4.52 16.22 9.34
C PRO A 46 3.75 17.32 10.06
N LYS A 47 3.88 18.59 9.65
CA LYS A 47 3.14 19.73 10.22
C LYS A 47 1.65 19.71 9.90
N ALA A 48 1.23 18.95 8.90
CA ALA A 48 -0.15 18.82 8.45
C ALA A 48 -0.70 17.39 8.65
N LEU A 49 -0.05 16.56 9.50
CA LEU A 49 -0.40 15.14 9.68
C LEU A 49 -0.57 14.41 8.34
N ASN A 50 0.32 14.70 7.38
CA ASN A 50 0.31 14.17 6.02
C ASN A 50 -1.00 14.41 5.26
N ALA A 51 -1.71 15.52 5.53
CA ALA A 51 -2.88 15.92 4.75
C ALA A 51 -2.52 15.96 3.26
N LEU A 52 -3.37 15.34 2.45
CA LEU A 52 -3.17 15.14 1.02
C LEU A 52 -3.52 16.42 0.28
N CYS A 53 -2.55 17.02 -0.39
CA CYS A 53 -2.70 18.16 -1.28
C CYS A 53 -2.30 17.80 -2.70
N SER A 54 -2.69 18.61 -3.66
CA SER A 54 -2.40 18.37 -5.08
C SER A 54 -0.91 18.09 -5.36
N PRO A 55 0.06 18.90 -4.86
CA PRO A 55 1.48 18.60 -5.05
C PRO A 55 1.93 17.26 -4.45
N LEU A 56 1.41 16.86 -3.28
CA LEU A 56 1.73 15.56 -2.69
C LEU A 56 1.27 14.42 -3.58
N ILE A 57 0.05 14.50 -4.11
CA ILE A 57 -0.51 13.47 -4.99
C ILE A 57 0.26 13.39 -6.32
N GLU A 58 0.66 14.52 -6.88
CA GLU A 58 1.49 14.57 -8.10
C GLU A 58 2.85 13.90 -7.86
N GLU A 59 3.51 14.21 -6.74
CA GLU A 59 4.78 13.59 -6.36
C GLU A 59 4.63 12.08 -6.12
N LEU A 60 3.59 11.67 -5.39
CA LEU A 60 3.26 10.27 -5.13
C LEU A 60 3.08 9.48 -6.42
N ASN A 61 2.26 10.00 -7.34
CA ASN A 61 2.00 9.37 -8.63
C ASN A 61 3.27 9.30 -9.50
N SER A 62 4.05 10.39 -9.54
CA SER A 62 5.33 10.42 -10.26
C SER A 62 6.32 9.38 -9.72
N ALA A 63 6.45 9.27 -8.40
CA ALA A 63 7.33 8.29 -7.78
C ALA A 63 6.86 6.86 -8.02
N ALA A 64 5.56 6.59 -7.86
CA ALA A 64 4.98 5.28 -8.08
C ALA A 64 5.14 4.80 -9.53
N GLN A 65 4.92 5.69 -10.53
CA GLN A 65 5.13 5.39 -11.95
C GLN A 65 6.61 5.10 -12.26
N ALA A 66 7.53 5.89 -11.67
CA ALA A 66 8.96 5.65 -11.84
C ALA A 66 9.38 4.27 -11.30
N PHE A 67 8.87 3.89 -10.13
CA PHE A 67 9.12 2.56 -9.53
C PHE A 67 8.40 1.43 -10.28
N ASP A 68 7.24 1.69 -10.86
CA ASP A 68 6.55 0.71 -11.71
C ASP A 68 7.35 0.38 -12.98
N ALA A 69 8.02 1.38 -13.56
CA ALA A 69 8.87 1.22 -14.73
C ALA A 69 10.25 0.59 -14.43
N ASP A 70 10.74 0.66 -13.18
CA ASP A 70 12.06 0.13 -12.80
C ASP A 70 12.03 -1.40 -12.67
N LYS A 71 12.77 -2.11 -13.53
CA LYS A 71 12.86 -3.58 -13.54
C LYS A 71 13.46 -4.19 -12.26
N ASN A 72 14.16 -3.41 -11.47
CA ASN A 72 14.76 -3.87 -10.21
C ASN A 72 13.77 -3.85 -9.04
N ILE A 73 12.63 -3.17 -9.18
CA ILE A 73 11.59 -3.09 -8.18
C ILE A 73 10.50 -4.13 -8.45
N GLY A 74 10.11 -4.88 -7.44
CA GLY A 74 9.05 -5.91 -7.53
C GLY A 74 7.76 -5.56 -6.77
N ALA A 75 7.81 -4.62 -5.83
CA ALA A 75 6.65 -4.14 -5.08
C ALA A 75 6.90 -2.74 -4.51
N ILE A 76 5.83 -2.02 -4.19
CA ILE A 76 5.87 -0.68 -3.61
C ILE A 76 5.19 -0.70 -2.25
N VAL A 77 5.76 -0.01 -1.27
CA VAL A 77 5.15 0.24 0.05
C VAL A 77 4.92 1.74 0.18
N ILE A 78 3.69 2.13 0.51
CA ILE A 78 3.34 3.51 0.86
C ILE A 78 3.13 3.56 2.36
N THR A 79 3.76 4.53 3.04
CA THR A 79 3.64 4.72 4.48
C THR A 79 3.60 6.20 4.85
N GLY A 80 3.35 6.49 6.10
CA GLY A 80 3.37 7.85 6.67
C GLY A 80 4.28 7.94 7.88
N SER A 81 3.83 8.64 8.91
CA SER A 81 4.50 8.74 10.21
C SER A 81 3.76 7.90 11.25
N ASP A 82 4.37 7.73 12.44
CA ASP A 82 3.73 7.04 13.57
C ASP A 82 2.42 7.72 14.01
N LYS A 83 2.30 9.04 13.82
CA LYS A 83 1.10 9.81 14.19
C LYS A 83 0.00 9.74 13.14
N ALA A 84 0.37 9.71 11.87
CA ALA A 84 -0.59 9.67 10.77
C ALA A 84 0.03 9.07 9.52
N PHE A 85 -0.67 8.12 8.94
CA PHE A 85 -0.50 7.77 7.53
C PHE A 85 -0.88 8.99 6.69
N ALA A 86 -2.15 9.41 6.73
CA ALA A 86 -2.64 10.67 6.20
C ALA A 86 -3.98 11.04 6.86
N ALA A 87 -4.10 12.28 7.34
CA ALA A 87 -5.28 12.73 8.09
C ALA A 87 -6.42 13.27 7.22
N GLY A 88 -6.41 13.01 5.91
CA GLY A 88 -7.44 13.41 4.96
C GLY A 88 -6.92 14.34 3.87
N ALA A 89 -7.85 14.90 3.08
CA ALA A 89 -7.53 15.94 2.11
C ALA A 89 -7.15 17.25 2.80
N ASP A 90 -6.31 18.06 2.16
CA ASP A 90 -5.98 19.39 2.68
C ASP A 90 -7.18 20.32 2.47
N ILE A 91 -7.91 20.60 3.58
CA ILE A 91 -9.13 21.39 3.57
C ILE A 91 -8.93 22.78 2.96
N LYS A 92 -7.71 23.35 3.05
CA LYS A 92 -7.41 24.67 2.47
C LYS A 92 -7.56 24.69 0.94
N GLU A 93 -7.34 23.56 0.26
CA GLU A 93 -7.54 23.45 -1.19
C GLU A 93 -9.02 23.35 -1.58
N MET A 94 -9.90 23.00 -0.64
CA MET A 94 -11.32 22.71 -0.89
C MET A 94 -12.26 23.80 -0.41
N ALA A 95 -11.95 24.43 0.71
CA ALA A 95 -12.89 25.24 1.50
C ALA A 95 -13.57 26.38 0.72
N THR A 96 -12.92 26.90 -0.32
CA THR A 96 -13.45 28.03 -1.13
C THR A 96 -13.98 27.60 -2.48
N LYS A 97 -13.92 26.31 -2.83
CA LYS A 97 -14.35 25.83 -4.14
C LYS A 97 -15.85 25.83 -4.29
N SER A 98 -16.32 26.38 -5.40
CA SER A 98 -17.72 26.25 -5.84
C SER A 98 -17.94 24.89 -6.53
N PHE A 99 -19.21 24.50 -6.67
CA PHE A 99 -19.58 23.32 -7.47
C PHE A 99 -19.00 23.37 -8.89
N VAL A 100 -19.11 24.52 -9.56
CA VAL A 100 -18.66 24.69 -10.94
C VAL A 100 -17.16 24.53 -11.06
N GLU A 101 -16.38 25.07 -10.10
CA GLU A 101 -14.93 24.93 -10.08
C GLU A 101 -14.50 23.49 -9.82
N ALA A 102 -15.12 22.81 -8.83
CA ALA A 102 -14.82 21.41 -8.53
C ALA A 102 -15.17 20.48 -9.71
N TYR A 103 -16.33 20.72 -10.34
CA TYR A 103 -16.80 19.94 -11.48
C TYR A 103 -15.92 20.13 -12.71
N ASN A 104 -15.64 21.38 -13.11
CA ASN A 104 -14.87 21.67 -14.32
C ASN A 104 -13.39 21.26 -14.19
N SER A 105 -12.81 21.32 -12.99
CA SER A 105 -11.45 20.86 -12.75
C SER A 105 -11.34 19.35 -12.61
N ASN A 106 -12.47 18.62 -12.61
CA ASN A 106 -12.52 17.19 -12.26
C ASN A 106 -11.71 16.92 -10.98
N MET A 107 -12.07 17.64 -9.92
CA MET A 107 -11.33 17.65 -8.66
C MET A 107 -11.04 16.23 -8.18
N PHE A 108 -9.79 15.95 -7.78
CA PHE A 108 -9.30 14.65 -7.33
C PHE A 108 -9.19 13.56 -8.44
N ALA A 109 -9.31 13.89 -9.72
CA ALA A 109 -9.25 12.90 -10.80
C ALA A 109 -7.98 12.04 -10.77
N ASN A 110 -6.83 12.65 -10.43
CA ASN A 110 -5.52 11.97 -10.37
C ASN A 110 -5.24 11.21 -9.06
N TRP A 111 -6.13 11.30 -8.07
CA TRP A 111 -5.94 10.58 -6.80
C TRP A 111 -6.05 9.07 -6.99
N GLY A 112 -6.85 8.63 -7.96
CA GLY A 112 -6.99 7.22 -8.32
C GLY A 112 -5.83 6.63 -9.11
N ASP A 113 -4.84 7.42 -9.53
CA ASP A 113 -3.80 6.96 -10.46
C ASP A 113 -2.90 5.86 -9.86
N ILE A 114 -2.81 5.78 -8.54
CA ILE A 114 -2.11 4.69 -7.85
C ILE A 114 -2.67 3.29 -8.21
N THR A 115 -3.95 3.19 -8.57
CA THR A 115 -4.55 1.91 -9.00
C THR A 115 -4.08 1.46 -10.38
N LYS A 116 -3.49 2.37 -11.18
CA LYS A 116 -2.93 2.06 -12.51
C LYS A 116 -1.53 1.44 -12.45
N ILE A 117 -0.90 1.44 -11.27
CA ILE A 117 0.41 0.83 -11.05
C ILE A 117 0.29 -0.68 -11.21
N SER A 118 1.13 -1.25 -12.08
CA SER A 118 1.07 -2.69 -12.40
C SER A 118 1.65 -3.58 -11.31
N LYS A 119 2.62 -3.08 -10.55
CA LYS A 119 3.22 -3.78 -9.41
C LYS A 119 2.33 -3.72 -8.19
N PRO A 120 2.41 -4.71 -7.28
CA PRO A 120 1.71 -4.66 -6.01
C PRO A 120 2.11 -3.45 -5.16
N VAL A 121 1.09 -2.76 -4.62
CA VAL A 121 1.23 -1.60 -3.73
C VAL A 121 0.65 -1.95 -2.37
N ILE A 122 1.45 -1.80 -1.32
CA ILE A 122 1.08 -2.09 0.06
C ILE A 122 0.97 -0.78 0.83
N ALA A 123 -0.17 -0.52 1.48
CA ALA A 123 -0.28 0.53 2.46
C ALA A 123 0.19 0.02 3.83
N ALA A 124 1.22 0.63 4.39
CA ALA A 124 1.69 0.42 5.76
C ALA A 124 1.20 1.57 6.64
N VAL A 125 0.15 1.33 7.42
CA VAL A 125 -0.64 2.37 8.09
C VAL A 125 -0.37 2.40 9.58
N ASN A 126 0.23 3.49 10.08
CA ASN A 126 0.29 3.86 11.50
C ASN A 126 -0.52 5.13 11.76
N GLY A 127 -1.04 5.26 12.98
CA GLY A 127 -1.78 6.43 13.41
C GLY A 127 -3.03 6.68 12.53
N TYR A 128 -3.29 7.93 12.20
CA TYR A 128 -4.52 8.31 11.51
C TYR A 128 -4.47 8.03 10.00
N ALA A 129 -5.46 7.29 9.50
CA ALA A 129 -5.83 7.16 8.09
C ALA A 129 -7.30 7.59 7.95
N LEU A 130 -7.54 8.87 7.71
CA LEU A 130 -8.88 9.47 7.75
C LEU A 130 -9.26 10.08 6.41
N GLY A 131 -10.54 10.00 6.05
CA GLY A 131 -11.05 10.57 4.80
C GLY A 131 -10.22 10.16 3.60
N GLY A 132 -9.71 11.13 2.85
CA GLY A 132 -8.80 10.88 1.72
C GLY A 132 -7.58 10.00 2.07
N GLY A 133 -7.09 10.03 3.31
CA GLY A 133 -6.03 9.15 3.78
C GLY A 133 -6.47 7.68 3.89
N CYS A 134 -7.68 7.43 4.38
CA CYS A 134 -8.28 6.11 4.36
C CYS A 134 -8.58 5.65 2.92
N GLU A 135 -9.03 6.57 2.07
CA GLU A 135 -9.25 6.33 0.65
C GLU A 135 -7.95 5.95 -0.06
N LEU A 136 -6.84 6.66 0.21
CA LEU A 136 -5.51 6.32 -0.34
C LEU A 136 -5.06 4.92 0.12
N ALA A 137 -5.27 4.56 1.38
CA ALA A 137 -4.96 3.22 1.86
C ALA A 137 -5.78 2.14 1.12
N MET A 138 -7.07 2.40 0.85
CA MET A 138 -7.95 1.49 0.08
C MET A 138 -7.66 1.46 -1.42
N LEU A 139 -6.91 2.42 -1.97
CA LEU A 139 -6.41 2.39 -3.35
C LEU A 139 -5.24 1.42 -3.52
N CYS A 140 -4.54 1.07 -2.43
CA CYS A 140 -3.49 0.07 -2.44
C CYS A 140 -4.07 -1.36 -2.52
N ASP A 141 -3.25 -2.33 -2.92
CA ASP A 141 -3.71 -3.72 -3.11
C ASP A 141 -3.95 -4.44 -1.78
N LEU A 142 -3.23 -4.05 -0.72
CA LEU A 142 -3.49 -4.54 0.62
C LEU A 142 -3.05 -3.52 1.68
N ILE A 143 -3.67 -3.59 2.85
CA ILE A 143 -3.35 -2.73 4.00
C ILE A 143 -2.77 -3.62 5.11
N ILE A 144 -1.59 -3.24 5.61
CA ILE A 144 -1.02 -3.74 6.86
C ILE A 144 -1.05 -2.58 7.84
N ALA A 145 -1.60 -2.78 9.02
CA ALA A 145 -1.74 -1.74 10.02
C ALA A 145 -0.86 -1.99 11.24
N GLY A 146 -0.29 -0.93 11.80
CA GLY A 146 0.19 -0.95 13.17
C GLY A 146 -0.99 -0.92 14.15
N ASP A 147 -0.81 -1.47 15.34
CA ASP A 147 -1.83 -1.51 16.40
C ASP A 147 -2.34 -0.13 16.83
N SER A 148 -1.56 0.92 16.55
CA SER A 148 -1.94 2.33 16.80
C SER A 148 -2.86 2.91 15.72
N ALA A 149 -3.09 2.23 14.60
CA ALA A 149 -3.80 2.80 13.46
C ALA A 149 -5.29 3.04 13.75
N LYS A 150 -5.82 4.12 13.16
CA LYS A 150 -7.23 4.51 13.20
C LYS A 150 -7.71 4.81 11.81
N PHE A 151 -8.82 4.21 11.41
CA PHE A 151 -9.43 4.37 10.11
C PHE A 151 -10.80 5.05 10.23
N GLY A 152 -11.16 5.93 9.30
CA GLY A 152 -12.46 6.59 9.31
C GLY A 152 -12.73 7.38 8.04
N GLN A 153 -14.01 7.71 7.84
CA GLN A 153 -14.52 8.59 6.77
C GLN A 153 -15.32 9.73 7.40
N PRO A 154 -14.64 10.75 7.99
CA PRO A 154 -15.30 11.79 8.78
C PRO A 154 -15.85 12.96 7.95
N GLU A 155 -15.89 12.85 6.62
CA GLU A 155 -16.28 13.92 5.69
C GLU A 155 -17.65 14.52 6.00
N ILE A 156 -18.57 13.72 6.53
CA ILE A 156 -19.93 14.16 6.91
C ILE A 156 -19.88 15.28 7.96
N THR A 157 -18.87 15.30 8.82
CA THR A 157 -18.70 16.37 9.84
C THR A 157 -18.30 17.71 9.24
N LEU A 158 -17.82 17.70 7.99
CA LEU A 158 -17.46 18.88 7.22
C LEU A 158 -18.54 19.30 6.22
N GLY A 159 -19.71 18.63 6.23
CA GLY A 159 -20.80 18.89 5.30
C GLY A 159 -20.56 18.37 3.87
N THR A 160 -19.72 17.35 3.72
CA THR A 160 -19.42 16.71 2.44
C THR A 160 -19.46 15.18 2.57
N ILE A 161 -19.14 14.48 1.50
CA ILE A 161 -19.04 13.02 1.45
C ILE A 161 -17.63 12.60 1.02
N PRO A 162 -17.21 11.34 1.23
CA PRO A 162 -15.98 10.80 0.67
C PRO A 162 -15.93 11.01 -0.85
N GLY A 163 -14.82 11.55 -1.36
CA GLY A 163 -14.70 11.96 -2.77
C GLY A 163 -13.70 11.19 -3.62
N CYS A 164 -12.89 10.33 -3.00
CA CYS A 164 -11.83 9.57 -3.68
C CYS A 164 -12.08 8.05 -3.66
N GLY A 165 -13.32 7.64 -3.54
CA GLY A 165 -13.77 6.25 -3.62
C GLY A 165 -14.15 5.61 -2.29
N GLY A 166 -14.15 6.36 -1.17
CA GLY A 166 -14.50 5.83 0.13
C GLY A 166 -15.87 5.17 0.18
N THR A 167 -16.90 5.80 -0.41
CA THR A 167 -18.23 5.22 -0.49
C THR A 167 -18.30 3.92 -1.29
N GLN A 168 -17.38 3.72 -2.23
CA GLN A 168 -17.38 2.57 -3.15
C GLN A 168 -16.47 1.44 -2.68
N ARG A 169 -15.26 1.77 -2.18
CA ARG A 169 -14.29 0.77 -1.74
C ARG A 169 -14.57 0.27 -0.33
N LEU A 170 -14.95 1.16 0.60
CA LEU A 170 -15.22 0.75 1.97
C LEU A 170 -16.34 -0.30 2.07
N ILE A 171 -17.47 -0.07 1.35
CA ILE A 171 -18.59 -1.02 1.35
C ILE A 171 -18.21 -2.40 0.80
N ARG A 172 -17.27 -2.45 -0.16
CA ARG A 172 -16.77 -3.70 -0.71
C ARG A 172 -15.86 -4.44 0.26
N ALA A 173 -15.13 -3.72 1.10
CA ALA A 173 -14.25 -4.30 2.10
C ALA A 173 -15.03 -4.78 3.34
N VAL A 174 -15.86 -3.91 3.95
CA VAL A 174 -16.46 -4.16 5.28
C VAL A 174 -17.95 -4.45 5.24
N GLY A 175 -18.57 -4.43 4.07
CA GLY A 175 -20.01 -4.58 3.90
C GLY A 175 -20.82 -3.32 4.22
N LYS A 176 -22.11 -3.33 3.82
CA LYS A 176 -22.97 -2.13 3.80
C LYS A 176 -23.16 -1.51 5.19
N SER A 177 -23.49 -2.31 6.20
CA SER A 177 -23.85 -1.80 7.53
C SER A 177 -22.67 -1.08 8.19
N LYS A 178 -21.46 -1.64 8.12
CA LYS A 178 -20.26 -1.03 8.67
C LYS A 178 -19.83 0.22 7.90
N ALA A 179 -19.87 0.17 6.57
CA ALA A 179 -19.57 1.33 5.75
C ALA A 179 -20.54 2.49 6.03
N MET A 180 -21.86 2.21 6.14
CA MET A 180 -22.85 3.22 6.49
C MET A 180 -22.63 3.81 7.88
N GLU A 181 -22.33 2.97 8.89
CA GLU A 181 -22.03 3.45 10.23
C GLU A 181 -20.85 4.41 10.22
N MET A 182 -19.72 4.03 9.62
CA MET A 182 -18.51 4.87 9.55
C MET A 182 -18.75 6.18 8.78
N ILE A 183 -19.39 6.12 7.61
CA ILE A 183 -19.59 7.28 6.75
C ILE A 183 -20.65 8.24 7.32
N LEU A 184 -21.79 7.73 7.82
CA LEU A 184 -22.88 8.59 8.29
C LEU A 184 -22.66 9.16 9.68
N THR A 185 -21.83 8.53 10.50
CA THR A 185 -21.49 9.05 11.85
C THR A 185 -20.17 9.80 11.87
N GLY A 186 -19.26 9.55 10.90
CA GLY A 186 -17.89 10.03 10.92
C GLY A 186 -17.01 9.35 11.99
N ASN A 187 -17.50 8.28 12.61
CA ASN A 187 -16.76 7.56 13.64
C ASN A 187 -15.56 6.80 13.05
N MET A 188 -14.50 6.72 13.84
CA MET A 188 -13.30 5.94 13.52
C MET A 188 -13.38 4.54 14.13
N ILE A 189 -12.72 3.59 13.48
CA ILE A 189 -12.45 2.26 14.01
C ILE A 189 -10.95 2.10 14.24
N ASP A 190 -10.56 1.27 15.22
CA ASP A 190 -9.16 0.94 15.44
C ASP A 190 -8.66 -0.15 14.48
N ALA A 191 -7.36 -0.43 14.55
CA ALA A 191 -6.69 -1.40 13.68
C ALA A 191 -7.30 -2.80 13.81
N HIS A 192 -7.56 -3.27 15.02
CA HIS A 192 -8.10 -4.61 15.25
C HIS A 192 -9.55 -4.75 14.77
N GLN A 193 -10.37 -3.69 14.94
CA GLN A 193 -11.71 -3.69 14.37
C GLN A 193 -11.65 -3.66 12.83
N ALA A 194 -10.71 -2.89 12.25
CA ALA A 194 -10.51 -2.82 10.81
C ALA A 194 -10.06 -4.18 10.22
N GLU A 195 -9.20 -4.92 10.92
CA GLU A 195 -8.82 -6.30 10.54
C GLU A 195 -10.01 -7.24 10.64
N LYS A 196 -10.75 -7.20 11.74
CA LYS A 196 -11.94 -8.04 11.95
C LYS A 196 -13.03 -7.81 10.90
N ASP A 197 -13.20 -6.56 10.48
CA ASP A 197 -14.20 -6.17 9.48
C ASP A 197 -13.71 -6.41 8.03
N GLY A 198 -12.45 -6.78 7.81
CA GLY A 198 -11.89 -7.11 6.49
C GLY A 198 -11.29 -5.94 5.71
N LEU A 199 -11.16 -4.75 6.34
CA LEU A 199 -10.48 -3.61 5.72
C LEU A 199 -8.95 -3.78 5.73
N VAL A 200 -8.40 -4.37 6.77
CA VAL A 200 -6.96 -4.56 6.99
C VAL A 200 -6.62 -6.04 6.89
N ALA A 201 -5.56 -6.37 6.17
CA ALA A 201 -5.12 -7.76 5.99
C ALA A 201 -4.56 -8.38 7.28
N ARG A 202 -3.87 -7.59 8.09
CA ARG A 202 -3.39 -7.95 9.42
C ARG A 202 -2.90 -6.75 10.21
N VAL A 203 -2.91 -6.89 11.53
CA VAL A 203 -2.34 -5.93 12.49
C VAL A 203 -1.00 -6.46 13.02
N VAL A 204 -0.04 -5.56 13.20
CA VAL A 204 1.29 -5.83 13.76
C VAL A 204 1.65 -4.74 14.78
N PRO A 205 2.62 -4.93 15.68
CA PRO A 205 3.10 -3.85 16.53
C PRO A 205 3.58 -2.65 15.69
N ALA A 206 3.22 -1.44 16.10
CA ALA A 206 3.44 -0.22 15.31
C ALA A 206 4.92 0.02 14.96
N ASP A 207 5.84 -0.32 15.87
CA ASP A 207 7.30 -0.21 15.69
C ASP A 207 7.88 -1.22 14.70
N HIS A 208 7.15 -2.31 14.39
CA HIS A 208 7.53 -3.34 13.42
C HIS A 208 6.82 -3.19 12.07
N LEU A 209 5.89 -2.22 11.93
CA LEU A 209 5.01 -2.12 10.77
C LEU A 209 5.77 -2.07 9.44
N LEU A 210 6.73 -1.16 9.32
CA LEU A 210 7.44 -0.97 8.04
C LEU A 210 8.27 -2.21 7.67
N ASP A 211 8.92 -2.84 8.65
CA ASP A 211 9.72 -4.04 8.41
C ASP A 211 8.83 -5.23 7.97
N GLU A 212 7.65 -5.40 8.58
CA GLU A 212 6.70 -6.45 8.19
C GLU A 212 6.05 -6.17 6.82
N ALA A 213 5.79 -4.90 6.48
CA ALA A 213 5.34 -4.52 5.13
C ALA A 213 6.43 -4.80 4.09
N CYS A 214 7.68 -4.42 4.35
CA CYS A 214 8.82 -4.71 3.48
C CYS A 214 9.07 -6.22 3.34
N LYS A 215 8.94 -6.99 4.40
CA LYS A 215 9.06 -8.46 4.36
C LYS A 215 7.99 -9.08 3.44
N THR A 216 6.76 -8.60 3.50
CA THR A 216 5.69 -9.02 2.60
C THR A 216 5.98 -8.61 1.16
N ALA A 217 6.37 -7.36 0.95
CA ALA A 217 6.74 -6.84 -0.36
C ALA A 217 7.93 -7.60 -0.98
N ASN A 218 8.97 -7.91 -0.20
CA ASN A 218 10.11 -8.71 -0.65
C ASN A 218 9.71 -10.14 -1.02
N LYS A 219 8.78 -10.75 -0.26
CA LYS A 219 8.23 -12.05 -0.61
C LYS A 219 7.52 -11.99 -1.97
N ILE A 220 6.68 -10.98 -2.22
CA ILE A 220 6.02 -10.77 -3.51
C ILE A 220 7.06 -10.54 -4.61
N ALA A 221 8.05 -9.69 -4.37
CA ALA A 221 9.13 -9.36 -5.31
C ALA A 221 10.05 -10.55 -5.64
N SER A 222 9.99 -11.64 -4.86
CA SER A 222 10.75 -12.87 -5.12
C SER A 222 10.07 -13.82 -6.12
N PHE A 223 8.81 -13.55 -6.48
CA PHE A 223 8.07 -14.33 -7.46
C PHE A 223 8.20 -13.75 -8.88
N SER A 224 7.75 -14.51 -9.87
CA SER A 224 7.67 -14.07 -11.27
C SER A 224 6.83 -12.80 -11.38
N GLN A 225 7.45 -11.70 -11.78
CA GLN A 225 6.77 -10.40 -11.83
C GLN A 225 5.63 -10.36 -12.87
N PRO A 226 5.76 -10.94 -14.08
CA PRO A 226 4.63 -11.07 -14.98
C PRO A 226 3.42 -11.79 -14.36
N VAL A 227 3.66 -12.89 -13.64
CA VAL A 227 2.59 -13.68 -13.00
C VAL A 227 1.98 -12.94 -11.82
N VAL A 228 2.79 -12.22 -11.02
CA VAL A 228 2.30 -11.35 -9.93
C VAL A 228 1.35 -10.28 -10.48
N LYS A 229 1.72 -9.63 -11.59
CA LYS A 229 0.86 -8.63 -12.26
C LYS A 229 -0.46 -9.24 -12.75
N MET A 230 -0.41 -10.41 -13.39
CA MET A 230 -1.62 -11.13 -13.81
C MET A 230 -2.53 -11.46 -12.63
N ALA A 231 -1.95 -11.90 -11.50
CA ALA A 231 -2.72 -12.20 -10.29
C ALA A 231 -3.39 -10.94 -9.70
N LYS A 232 -2.66 -9.81 -9.62
CA LYS A 232 -3.22 -8.52 -9.20
C LYS A 232 -4.37 -8.09 -10.11
N GLU A 233 -4.18 -8.16 -11.43
CA GLU A 233 -5.19 -7.80 -12.42
C GLU A 233 -6.45 -8.67 -12.29
N ALA A 234 -6.29 -9.99 -12.13
CA ALA A 234 -7.41 -10.92 -11.95
C ALA A 234 -8.21 -10.63 -10.69
N VAL A 235 -7.54 -10.35 -9.56
CA VAL A 235 -8.22 -10.02 -8.29
C VAL A 235 -8.96 -8.69 -8.40
N ASN A 236 -8.33 -7.66 -8.99
CA ASN A 236 -8.96 -6.34 -9.14
C ASN A 236 -10.16 -6.38 -10.10
N ALA A 237 -10.14 -7.24 -11.12
CA ALA A 237 -11.26 -7.41 -12.05
C ALA A 237 -12.56 -7.87 -11.35
N ALA A 238 -12.48 -8.52 -10.17
CA ALA A 238 -13.64 -8.93 -9.40
C ALA A 238 -14.51 -7.75 -8.93
N TYR A 239 -13.95 -6.54 -8.84
CA TYR A 239 -14.70 -5.33 -8.49
C TYR A 239 -15.46 -4.71 -9.67
N GLU A 240 -15.13 -5.09 -10.91
CA GLU A 240 -15.62 -4.46 -12.14
C GLU A 240 -16.50 -5.40 -13.00
N GLN A 241 -16.47 -6.72 -12.71
CA GLN A 241 -17.11 -7.72 -13.55
C GLN A 241 -18.11 -8.57 -12.78
N THR A 242 -19.06 -9.18 -13.51
CA THR A 242 -19.88 -10.26 -12.95
C THR A 242 -19.02 -11.49 -12.69
N LEU A 243 -19.42 -12.36 -11.77
CA LEU A 243 -18.68 -13.59 -11.46
C LEU A 243 -18.36 -14.41 -12.72
N GLN A 244 -19.32 -14.57 -13.62
CA GLN A 244 -19.13 -15.37 -14.85
C GLN A 244 -18.08 -14.76 -15.79
N GLU A 245 -18.08 -13.44 -15.98
CA GLU A 245 -17.07 -12.78 -16.81
C GLU A 245 -15.70 -12.74 -16.11
N GLY A 246 -15.69 -12.53 -14.79
CA GLY A 246 -14.46 -12.61 -13.99
C GLY A 246 -13.78 -13.99 -14.09
N LEU A 247 -14.55 -15.08 -13.99
CA LEU A 247 -14.01 -16.45 -14.16
C LEU A 247 -13.44 -16.71 -15.57
N LYS A 248 -14.06 -16.15 -16.61
CA LYS A 248 -13.52 -16.24 -17.98
C LYS A 248 -12.23 -15.44 -18.12
N PHE A 249 -12.17 -14.25 -17.50
CA PHE A 249 -10.98 -13.42 -17.50
C PHE A 249 -9.82 -14.08 -16.76
N GLU A 250 -10.06 -14.61 -15.56
CA GLU A 250 -9.10 -15.38 -14.77
C GLU A 250 -8.54 -16.56 -15.57
N SER A 251 -9.42 -17.35 -16.21
CA SER A 251 -8.99 -18.50 -17.02
C SER A 251 -8.03 -18.10 -18.15
N ARG A 252 -8.29 -16.97 -18.83
CA ARG A 252 -7.41 -16.46 -19.88
C ARG A 252 -6.04 -16.05 -19.33
N LEU A 253 -6.00 -15.35 -18.20
CA LEU A 253 -4.73 -14.98 -17.55
C LEU A 253 -3.98 -16.23 -17.06
N PHE A 254 -4.70 -17.21 -16.48
CA PHE A 254 -4.11 -18.47 -16.06
C PHE A 254 -3.46 -19.20 -17.25
N TRP A 255 -4.15 -19.32 -18.39
CA TRP A 255 -3.57 -19.96 -19.57
C TRP A 255 -2.41 -19.13 -20.13
N SER A 256 -2.48 -17.81 -20.09
CA SER A 256 -1.39 -16.93 -20.54
C SER A 256 -0.11 -17.13 -19.73
N SER A 257 -0.22 -17.46 -18.43
CA SER A 257 0.95 -17.75 -17.60
C SER A 257 1.78 -18.92 -18.12
N PHE A 258 1.17 -19.90 -18.83
CA PHE A 258 1.88 -21.04 -19.42
C PHE A 258 2.82 -20.66 -20.59
N ALA A 259 2.70 -19.43 -21.11
CA ALA A 259 3.62 -18.90 -22.12
C ALA A 259 4.93 -18.39 -21.50
N THR A 260 5.00 -18.20 -20.18
CA THR A 260 6.20 -17.70 -19.51
C THR A 260 7.23 -18.79 -19.24
N LYS A 261 8.50 -18.44 -19.29
CA LYS A 261 9.59 -19.32 -18.84
C LYS A 261 9.48 -19.61 -17.34
N ASP A 262 9.07 -18.63 -16.57
CA ASP A 262 8.92 -18.69 -15.12
C ASP A 262 7.89 -19.76 -14.68
N GLN A 263 6.82 -19.96 -15.45
CA GLN A 263 5.85 -21.03 -15.17
C GLN A 263 6.51 -22.41 -15.29
N LYS A 264 7.33 -22.62 -16.31
CA LYS A 264 8.09 -23.89 -16.51
C LYS A 264 9.09 -24.09 -15.37
N GLU A 265 9.83 -23.03 -15.03
CA GLU A 265 10.78 -23.05 -13.93
C GLU A 265 10.10 -23.35 -12.59
N GLY A 266 9.01 -22.65 -12.28
CA GLY A 266 8.29 -22.84 -11.01
C GLY A 266 7.76 -24.27 -10.83
N MET A 267 7.15 -24.84 -11.87
CA MET A 267 6.64 -26.23 -11.83
C MET A 267 7.78 -27.25 -11.75
N SER A 268 8.85 -27.05 -12.53
CA SER A 268 10.04 -27.91 -12.48
C SER A 268 10.71 -27.86 -11.10
N ALA A 269 10.89 -26.67 -10.53
CA ALA A 269 11.46 -26.48 -9.21
C ALA A 269 10.64 -27.20 -8.13
N PHE A 270 9.30 -27.09 -8.19
CA PHE A 270 8.40 -27.75 -7.25
C PHE A 270 8.52 -29.28 -7.32
N VAL A 271 8.45 -29.87 -8.53
CA VAL A 271 8.59 -31.31 -8.72
C VAL A 271 9.94 -31.83 -8.21
N ASN A 272 11.01 -31.07 -8.46
CA ASN A 272 12.37 -31.43 -8.06
C ASN A 272 12.75 -31.00 -6.64
N LYS A 273 11.81 -30.46 -5.85
CA LYS A 273 11.99 -30.01 -4.46
C LYS A 273 13.17 -29.04 -4.29
N ARG A 274 13.37 -28.13 -5.23
CA ARG A 274 14.38 -27.07 -5.18
C ARG A 274 13.70 -25.69 -5.18
N LYS A 275 14.47 -24.65 -4.84
CA LYS A 275 14.01 -23.27 -4.97
C LYS A 275 13.89 -22.89 -6.46
N ALA A 276 12.81 -22.19 -6.82
CA ALA A 276 12.64 -21.62 -8.14
C ALA A 276 13.50 -20.37 -8.34
N GLU A 277 14.02 -20.19 -9.55
CA GLU A 277 14.82 -19.04 -9.96
C GLU A 277 14.13 -18.34 -11.13
N PHE A 278 13.26 -17.37 -10.79
CA PHE A 278 12.46 -16.66 -11.78
C PHE A 278 13.29 -15.60 -12.52
N THR A 279 13.13 -15.53 -13.84
CA THR A 279 13.85 -14.61 -14.74
C THR A 279 12.95 -13.47 -15.22
N ASN A 280 11.65 -13.53 -14.92
CA ASN A 280 10.62 -12.59 -15.35
C ASN A 280 10.40 -12.60 -16.90
N GLU A 281 10.52 -13.75 -17.50
CA GLU A 281 10.35 -13.98 -18.95
C GLU A 281 9.25 -15.02 -19.26
#